data_ff0de5168e5ad5854210b153b54c9354
#
_entry.id   ff0de5168e5ad5854210b153b54c9354
#
_cell.length_a   1.000
_cell.length_b   1.000
_cell.length_c   1.000
_cell.angle_alpha   90.00
_cell.angle_beta   90.00
_cell.angle_gamma   90.00
#
_symmetry.space_group_name_H-M   'P 1'
#
loop_
_entity.id
_entity.type
_entity.pdbx_description
1 polymer ?
#
loop_
_entity_poly.entity_id
_entity_poly.type
_entity_poly.pdbx_seq_one_letter_code
_entity_poly.pdbx_strand_id
1 'polypeptide(L)'
;IQNQIRSLAAFDNPEYYKNKRLGYSNYYNFSAVYLGKDIDGYIRVPRGLRERIAEECTKAGIPIDISDQREIGRPIRASFKGDLRLQQELAAEQLLKNSDGVLEAATAFGKTVVCSYLIAERKVNTLILLQSKDLLAQWWDELNKFLDIREELPEYETKTGRKKKRDSAIGILHGSKNTLTGIVDIAMVGSMYSKGKFQNLKHSYGMVIVDECHHAASHIYMEVLQLSLIHI
;
A
#
# COMPACT_ATOMS: atom_id res chain seq x y z
N ILE A 1 20.60 16.80 -15.17
CA ILE A 1 19.58 15.75 -14.95
C ILE A 1 19.27 15.54 -13.47
N GLN A 2 20.28 15.47 -12.56
CA GLN A 2 20.03 15.27 -11.13
C GLN A 2 19.08 16.33 -10.53
N ASN A 3 19.28 17.61 -10.89
CA ASN A 3 18.38 18.67 -10.43
C ASN A 3 16.98 18.58 -11.05
N GLN A 4 16.86 18.08 -12.26
CA GLN A 4 15.57 17.79 -12.87
C GLN A 4 14.85 16.66 -12.12
N ILE A 5 15.56 15.58 -11.80
CA ILE A 5 14.99 14.49 -11.00
C ILE A 5 14.54 14.99 -9.61
N ARG A 6 15.34 15.83 -8.93
CA ARG A 6 14.92 16.43 -7.66
C ARG A 6 13.68 17.30 -7.80
N SER A 7 13.59 18.07 -8.87
CA SER A 7 12.42 18.93 -9.13
C SER A 7 11.15 18.13 -9.40
N LEU A 8 11.24 16.94 -9.99
CA LEU A 8 10.09 16.04 -10.14
C LEU A 8 9.53 15.56 -8.79
N ALA A 9 10.39 15.43 -7.77
CA ALA A 9 10.01 15.04 -6.42
C ALA A 9 9.67 16.23 -5.52
N ALA A 10 9.59 17.44 -6.05
CA ALA A 10 9.26 18.66 -5.33
C ALA A 10 7.95 19.25 -5.84
N PHE A 11 7.21 19.87 -4.96
CA PHE A 11 5.98 20.61 -5.29
C PHE A 11 5.82 21.82 -4.38
N ASP A 12 5.04 22.81 -4.85
CA ASP A 12 4.74 24.00 -4.09
C ASP A 12 4.01 23.66 -2.79
N ASN A 13 4.46 24.23 -1.67
CA ASN A 13 3.85 24.00 -0.37
C ASN A 13 2.54 24.80 -0.22
N PRO A 14 1.36 24.14 -0.24
CA PRO A 14 0.08 24.85 -0.17
C PRO A 14 -0.07 25.69 1.09
N GLU A 15 0.49 25.24 2.21
CA GLU A 15 0.42 25.94 3.50
C GLU A 15 1.24 27.24 3.45
N TYR A 16 2.43 27.20 2.86
CA TYR A 16 3.24 28.40 2.66
C TYR A 16 2.47 29.47 1.87
N TYR A 17 1.87 29.11 0.75
CA TYR A 17 1.14 30.03 -0.09
C TYR A 17 -0.18 30.50 0.53
N LYS A 18 -0.85 29.63 1.30
CA LYS A 18 -2.02 30.00 2.11
C LYS A 18 -1.65 31.05 3.15
N ASN A 19 -0.60 30.81 3.94
CA ASN A 19 -0.13 31.74 4.95
C ASN A 19 0.31 33.08 4.33
N LYS A 20 1.06 33.01 3.21
CA LYS A 20 1.48 34.23 2.48
C LYS A 20 0.29 35.06 2.03
N ARG A 21 -0.78 34.41 1.53
CA ARG A 21 -2.01 35.11 1.11
C ARG A 21 -2.77 35.73 2.28
N LEU A 22 -2.71 35.11 3.48
CA LEU A 22 -3.37 35.56 4.69
C LEU A 22 -2.50 36.51 5.54
N GLY A 23 -1.26 36.81 5.11
CA GLY A 23 -0.33 37.66 5.85
C GLY A 23 0.27 37.00 7.09
N TYR A 24 0.20 35.67 7.21
CA TYR A 24 0.79 34.95 8.33
C TYR A 24 2.30 34.69 8.10
N SER A 25 3.02 34.55 9.21
CA SER A 25 4.44 34.20 9.17
C SER A 25 4.67 32.79 8.61
N ASN A 26 5.67 32.66 7.73
CA ASN A 26 6.14 31.38 7.18
C ASN A 26 7.51 30.97 7.75
N TYR A 27 7.85 31.38 8.96
CA TYR A 27 9.18 31.17 9.54
C TYR A 27 9.62 29.67 9.52
N TYR A 28 8.66 28.76 9.71
CA TYR A 28 8.91 27.31 9.71
C TYR A 28 8.45 26.59 8.43
N ASN A 29 7.88 27.32 7.47
CA ASN A 29 7.35 26.73 6.25
C ASN A 29 8.21 27.13 5.04
N PHE A 30 8.76 26.15 4.34
CA PHE A 30 9.43 26.38 3.05
C PHE A 30 8.40 26.51 1.94
N SER A 31 8.74 27.25 0.90
CA SER A 31 7.88 27.47 -0.27
C SER A 31 7.64 26.20 -1.09
N ALA A 32 8.53 25.24 -1.00
CA ALA A 32 8.40 23.94 -1.68
C ALA A 32 8.62 22.78 -0.68
N VAL A 33 7.93 21.68 -0.96
CA VAL A 33 8.10 20.40 -0.26
C VAL A 33 8.87 19.46 -1.18
N TYR A 34 9.97 18.92 -0.70
CA TYR A 34 10.76 17.90 -1.41
C TYR A 34 10.50 16.54 -0.79
N LEU A 35 9.94 15.61 -1.56
CA LEU A 35 9.63 14.24 -1.13
C LEU A 35 10.79 13.26 -1.37
N GLY A 36 11.86 13.74 -2.01
CA GLY A 36 13.06 12.94 -2.21
C GLY A 36 14.00 13.00 -1.01
N LYS A 37 15.04 12.21 -1.07
CA LYS A 37 16.16 12.22 -0.11
C LYS A 37 17.45 11.88 -0.82
N ASP A 38 18.50 12.67 -0.59
CA ASP A 38 19.83 12.36 -1.08
C ASP A 38 20.57 11.56 0.00
N ILE A 39 21.03 10.34 -0.34
CA ILE A 39 21.70 9.42 0.58
C ILE A 39 22.89 8.79 -0.16
N ASP A 40 24.08 8.93 0.37
CA ASP A 40 25.30 8.25 -0.10
C ASP A 40 25.55 8.37 -1.61
N GLY A 41 25.28 9.54 -2.18
CA GLY A 41 25.43 9.80 -3.62
C GLY A 41 24.25 9.36 -4.49
N TYR A 42 23.21 8.80 -3.91
CA TYR A 42 21.97 8.40 -4.57
C TYR A 42 20.86 9.42 -4.32
N ILE A 43 19.99 9.58 -5.30
CA ILE A 43 18.75 10.36 -5.18
C ILE A 43 17.61 9.39 -4.97
N ARG A 44 17.06 9.33 -3.77
CA ARG A 44 15.85 8.56 -3.48
C ARG A 44 14.64 9.43 -3.75
N VAL A 45 13.70 8.94 -4.56
CA VAL A 45 12.47 9.63 -4.92
C VAL A 45 11.25 8.70 -4.77
N PRO A 46 10.03 9.26 -4.67
CA PRO A 46 8.81 8.45 -4.68
C PRO A 46 8.74 7.57 -5.94
N ARG A 47 8.37 6.31 -5.76
CA ARG A 47 8.34 5.31 -6.85
C ARG A 47 7.39 5.67 -8.00
N GLY A 48 6.30 6.38 -7.72
CA GLY A 48 5.37 6.87 -8.75
C GLY A 48 6.00 7.83 -9.77
N LEU A 49 7.26 8.26 -9.56
CA LEU A 49 8.02 9.08 -10.50
C LEU A 49 8.85 8.27 -11.49
N ARG A 50 8.85 6.94 -11.41
CA ARG A 50 9.71 6.07 -12.22
C ARG A 50 9.60 6.35 -13.72
N GLU A 51 8.39 6.39 -14.25
CA GLU A 51 8.15 6.61 -15.67
C GLU A 51 8.61 8.01 -16.11
N ARG A 52 8.28 9.03 -15.32
CA ARG A 52 8.70 10.41 -15.58
C ARG A 52 10.22 10.58 -15.56
N ILE A 53 10.90 9.88 -14.66
CA ILE A 53 12.38 9.85 -14.59
C ILE A 53 12.94 9.18 -15.85
N ALA A 54 12.36 8.06 -16.25
CA ALA A 54 12.77 7.37 -17.48
C ALA A 54 12.61 8.27 -18.72
N GLU A 55 11.50 8.99 -18.83
CA GLU A 55 11.27 9.96 -19.90
C GLU A 55 12.32 11.09 -19.89
N GLU A 56 12.61 11.70 -18.74
CA GLU A 56 13.58 12.78 -18.63
C GLU A 56 15.00 12.33 -18.97
N CYS A 57 15.40 11.12 -18.52
CA CYS A 57 16.68 10.55 -18.91
C CYS A 57 16.76 10.27 -20.41
N THR A 58 15.68 9.74 -21.01
CA THR A 58 15.60 9.49 -22.45
C THR A 58 15.73 10.81 -23.25
N LYS A 59 15.01 11.86 -22.84
CA LYS A 59 15.13 13.19 -23.44
C LYS A 59 16.56 13.77 -23.35
N ALA A 60 17.25 13.46 -22.27
CA ALA A 60 18.63 13.90 -22.05
C ALA A 60 19.68 13.00 -22.73
N GLY A 61 19.27 11.93 -23.42
CA GLY A 61 20.19 10.96 -24.06
C GLY A 61 20.99 10.12 -23.06
N ILE A 62 20.52 9.96 -21.83
CA ILE A 62 21.19 9.20 -20.78
C ILE A 62 20.63 7.79 -20.77
N PRO A 63 21.48 6.76 -20.95
CA PRO A 63 21.04 5.38 -20.86
C PRO A 63 20.60 5.05 -19.42
N ILE A 64 19.51 4.30 -19.29
CA ILE A 64 18.97 3.88 -18.01
C ILE A 64 19.08 2.36 -17.91
N ASP A 65 19.65 1.89 -16.83
CA ASP A 65 19.55 0.50 -16.40
C ASP A 65 18.55 0.44 -15.21
N ILE A 66 17.51 -0.39 -15.33
CA ILE A 66 16.47 -0.51 -14.33
C ILE A 66 16.57 -1.87 -13.67
N SER A 67 17.04 -1.89 -12.41
CA SER A 67 16.96 -3.06 -11.55
C SER A 67 15.67 -3.01 -10.72
N ASP A 68 14.75 -3.93 -10.99
CA ASP A 68 13.52 -4.05 -10.23
C ASP A 68 13.73 -5.03 -9.08
N GLN A 69 13.75 -4.51 -7.86
CA GLN A 69 13.96 -5.28 -6.63
C GLN A 69 12.68 -5.37 -5.78
N ARG A 70 11.51 -5.13 -6.39
CA ARG A 70 10.23 -5.24 -5.67
C ARG A 70 9.96 -6.68 -5.26
N GLU A 71 9.40 -6.83 -4.06
CA GLU A 71 8.85 -8.12 -3.64
C GLU A 71 7.65 -8.48 -4.52
N ILE A 72 7.74 -9.62 -5.16
CA ILE A 72 6.65 -10.16 -5.98
C ILE A 72 5.61 -10.92 -5.14
N GLY A 73 5.91 -11.13 -3.85
CA GLY A 73 5.09 -11.94 -2.98
C GLY A 73 5.05 -13.41 -3.39
N ARG A 74 4.09 -14.12 -2.84
CA ARG A 74 3.83 -15.51 -3.23
C ARG A 74 2.49 -15.64 -3.96
N PRO A 75 2.38 -16.51 -4.97
CA PRO A 75 1.10 -16.78 -5.62
C PRO A 75 0.12 -17.40 -4.62
N ILE A 76 -1.17 -17.09 -4.79
CA ILE A 76 -2.28 -17.68 -4.04
C ILE A 76 -3.36 -18.15 -5.00
N ARG A 77 -4.11 -19.18 -4.58
CA ARG A 77 -5.27 -19.67 -5.29
C ARG A 77 -6.51 -18.98 -4.74
N ALA A 78 -6.86 -17.88 -5.37
CA ALA A 78 -8.05 -17.11 -5.05
C ALA A 78 -8.91 -16.93 -6.31
N SER A 79 -10.22 -16.92 -6.14
CA SER A 79 -11.19 -16.59 -7.18
C SER A 79 -12.24 -15.63 -6.64
N PHE A 80 -12.75 -14.78 -7.52
CA PHE A 80 -13.80 -13.81 -7.16
C PHE A 80 -15.17 -14.51 -7.26
N LYS A 81 -16.04 -14.24 -6.29
CA LYS A 81 -17.42 -14.69 -6.23
C LYS A 81 -18.36 -13.51 -6.43
N GLY A 82 -18.98 -13.42 -7.58
CA GLY A 82 -19.94 -12.36 -7.88
C GLY A 82 -19.64 -11.67 -9.22
N ASP A 83 -20.38 -10.63 -9.50
CA ASP A 83 -20.26 -9.85 -10.72
C ASP A 83 -19.93 -8.40 -10.39
N LEU A 84 -19.05 -7.79 -11.18
CA LEU A 84 -18.78 -6.38 -11.12
C LEU A 84 -19.83 -5.59 -11.89
N ARG A 85 -20.18 -4.42 -11.40
CA ARG A 85 -20.93 -3.45 -12.20
C ARG A 85 -19.98 -2.84 -13.25
N LEU A 86 -20.51 -2.41 -14.38
CA LEU A 86 -19.72 -1.85 -15.49
C LEU A 86 -18.68 -0.83 -15.03
N GLN A 87 -19.03 0.09 -14.15
CA GLN A 87 -18.09 1.11 -13.66
C GLN A 87 -16.99 0.50 -12.78
N GLN A 88 -17.29 -0.57 -12.03
CA GLN A 88 -16.31 -1.30 -11.22
C GLN A 88 -15.36 -2.11 -12.12
N GLU A 89 -15.88 -2.70 -13.18
CA GLU A 89 -15.11 -3.44 -14.17
C GLU A 89 -14.10 -2.54 -14.88
N LEU A 90 -14.54 -1.38 -15.38
CA LEU A 90 -13.67 -0.38 -15.99
C LEU A 90 -12.56 0.11 -15.03
N ALA A 91 -12.91 0.34 -13.76
CA ALA A 91 -11.95 0.73 -12.74
C ALA A 91 -10.93 -0.39 -12.46
N ALA A 92 -11.39 -1.63 -12.34
CA ALA A 92 -10.54 -2.80 -12.12
C ALA A 92 -9.58 -3.03 -13.29
N GLU A 93 -10.06 -2.93 -14.53
CA GLU A 93 -9.21 -3.04 -15.72
C GLU A 93 -8.08 -2.02 -15.75
N GLN A 94 -8.36 -0.76 -15.40
CA GLN A 94 -7.32 0.27 -15.34
C GLN A 94 -6.30 -0.01 -14.24
N LEU A 95 -6.74 -0.47 -13.07
CA LEU A 95 -5.85 -0.82 -11.96
C LEU A 95 -5.00 -2.07 -12.28
N LEU A 96 -5.52 -3.03 -13.03
CA LEU A 96 -4.78 -4.23 -13.43
C LEU A 96 -3.67 -3.95 -14.46
N LYS A 97 -3.83 -2.92 -15.30
CA LYS A 97 -2.81 -2.51 -16.28
C LYS A 97 -1.56 -1.91 -15.65
N ASN A 98 -1.68 -1.43 -14.40
CA ASN A 98 -0.61 -0.71 -13.72
C ASN A 98 -0.16 -1.46 -12.46
N SER A 99 1.10 -1.30 -12.08
CA SER A 99 1.63 -1.86 -10.82
C SER A 99 1.06 -1.17 -9.59
N ASP A 100 0.78 0.12 -9.70
CA ASP A 100 0.21 0.97 -8.65
C ASP A 100 -0.87 1.88 -9.21
N GLY A 101 -1.78 2.31 -8.34
CA GLY A 101 -2.86 3.22 -8.70
C GLY A 101 -3.68 3.66 -7.50
N VAL A 102 -4.48 4.67 -7.71
CA VAL A 102 -5.44 5.18 -6.72
C VAL A 102 -6.84 5.07 -7.29
N LEU A 103 -7.72 4.42 -6.55
CA LEU A 103 -9.15 4.37 -6.86
C LEU A 103 -9.87 5.45 -6.06
N GLU A 104 -10.16 6.57 -6.73
CA GLU A 104 -11.05 7.59 -6.20
C GLU A 104 -12.48 7.30 -6.65
N ALA A 105 -13.38 7.09 -5.70
CA ALA A 105 -14.76 6.77 -5.99
C ALA A 105 -15.67 7.22 -4.85
N ALA A 106 -16.93 7.53 -5.20
CA ALA A 106 -17.96 7.95 -4.25
C ALA A 106 -18.22 6.87 -3.17
N THR A 107 -18.83 7.30 -2.08
CA THR A 107 -19.37 6.38 -1.07
C THR A 107 -20.34 5.39 -1.73
N ALA A 108 -20.35 4.16 -1.27
CA ALA A 108 -21.16 3.07 -1.82
C ALA A 108 -20.82 2.62 -3.27
N PHE A 109 -19.74 3.11 -3.86
CA PHE A 109 -19.23 2.58 -5.13
C PHE A 109 -18.91 1.08 -5.05
N GLY A 110 -18.53 0.58 -3.88
CA GLY A 110 -18.08 -0.79 -3.66
C GLY A 110 -16.58 -0.95 -3.93
N LYS A 111 -15.77 -0.04 -3.39
CA LYS A 111 -14.30 -0.08 -3.47
C LYS A 111 -13.75 -1.43 -3.00
N THR A 112 -14.27 -1.97 -1.89
CA THR A 112 -13.87 -3.26 -1.33
C THR A 112 -14.17 -4.44 -2.28
N VAL A 113 -15.28 -4.36 -3.04
CA VAL A 113 -15.63 -5.36 -4.06
C VAL A 113 -14.60 -5.35 -5.19
N VAL A 114 -14.24 -4.15 -5.69
CA VAL A 114 -13.19 -4.00 -6.71
C VAL A 114 -11.86 -4.54 -6.18
N CYS A 115 -11.48 -4.22 -4.95
CA CYS A 115 -10.26 -4.73 -4.35
C CYS A 115 -10.26 -6.26 -4.21
N SER A 116 -11.40 -6.86 -3.84
CA SER A 116 -11.55 -8.32 -3.80
C SER A 116 -11.34 -8.95 -5.17
N TYR A 117 -11.90 -8.33 -6.22
CA TYR A 117 -11.67 -8.74 -7.59
C TYR A 117 -10.19 -8.64 -7.99
N LEU A 118 -9.51 -7.53 -7.64
CA LEU A 118 -8.08 -7.36 -7.92
C LEU A 118 -7.21 -8.42 -7.21
N ILE A 119 -7.55 -8.81 -5.98
CA ILE A 119 -6.87 -9.89 -5.25
C ILE A 119 -6.99 -11.22 -6.03
N ALA A 120 -8.21 -11.52 -6.50
CA ALA A 120 -8.48 -12.73 -7.25
C ALA A 120 -7.80 -12.76 -8.62
N GLU A 121 -7.68 -11.61 -9.31
CA GLU A 121 -7.03 -11.53 -10.62
C GLU A 121 -5.51 -11.51 -10.53
N ARG A 122 -4.94 -10.77 -9.60
CA ARG A 122 -3.49 -10.73 -9.39
C ARG A 122 -2.93 -12.02 -8.80
N LYS A 123 -3.74 -12.75 -8.04
CA LYS A 123 -3.38 -14.07 -7.46
C LYS A 123 -2.07 -14.04 -6.68
N VAL A 124 -1.82 -12.95 -5.96
CA VAL A 124 -0.67 -12.79 -5.08
C VAL A 124 -1.14 -12.50 -3.66
N ASN A 125 -0.36 -12.92 -2.69
CA ASN A 125 -0.67 -12.67 -1.30
C ASN A 125 -0.75 -11.16 -1.02
N THR A 126 -1.76 -10.77 -0.25
CA THR A 126 -2.16 -9.37 -0.12
C THR A 126 -2.24 -8.92 1.32
N LEU A 127 -1.74 -7.72 1.59
CA LEU A 127 -1.91 -7.00 2.85
C LEU A 127 -2.87 -5.82 2.65
N ILE A 128 -3.87 -5.72 3.51
CA ILE A 128 -4.84 -4.62 3.52
C ILE A 128 -4.60 -3.79 4.77
N LEU A 129 -4.35 -2.50 4.59
CA LEU A 129 -4.05 -1.55 5.67
C LEU A 129 -5.26 -0.68 5.95
N LEU A 130 -5.72 -0.70 7.19
CA LEU A 130 -6.91 0.02 7.66
C LEU A 130 -6.61 0.90 8.88
N GLN A 131 -7.47 1.90 9.10
CA GLN A 131 -7.35 2.80 10.25
C GLN A 131 -8.30 2.48 11.40
N SER A 132 -9.49 1.95 11.10
CA SER A 132 -10.55 1.78 12.10
C SER A 132 -11.05 0.35 12.22
N LYS A 133 -11.65 0.03 13.38
CA LYS A 133 -12.24 -1.28 13.65
C LYS A 133 -13.49 -1.53 12.81
N ASP A 134 -14.26 -0.48 12.54
CA ASP A 134 -15.50 -0.61 11.77
C ASP A 134 -15.16 -1.00 10.33
N LEU A 135 -14.14 -0.39 9.75
CA LEU A 135 -13.61 -0.77 8.45
C LEU A 135 -13.08 -2.22 8.46
N LEU A 136 -12.43 -2.65 9.56
CA LEU A 136 -11.93 -4.02 9.65
C LEU A 136 -13.07 -5.04 9.60
N ALA A 137 -14.17 -4.81 10.32
CA ALA A 137 -15.32 -5.70 10.29
C ALA A 137 -15.95 -5.75 8.89
N GLN A 138 -16.14 -4.59 8.27
CA GLN A 138 -16.66 -4.50 6.91
C GLN A 138 -15.78 -5.24 5.90
N TRP A 139 -14.47 -5.00 5.91
CA TRP A 139 -13.52 -5.67 5.03
C TRP A 139 -13.51 -7.18 5.23
N TRP A 140 -13.55 -7.63 6.49
CA TRP A 140 -13.63 -9.05 6.80
C TRP A 140 -14.85 -9.71 6.18
N ASP A 141 -16.03 -9.12 6.37
CA ASP A 141 -17.28 -9.67 5.87
C ASP A 141 -17.32 -9.67 4.33
N GLU A 142 -16.88 -8.59 3.70
CA GLU A 142 -16.86 -8.48 2.25
C GLU A 142 -15.83 -9.43 1.61
N LEU A 143 -14.63 -9.56 2.16
CA LEU A 143 -13.64 -10.52 1.64
C LEU A 143 -14.15 -11.97 1.73
N ASN A 144 -14.80 -12.36 2.85
CA ASN A 144 -15.39 -13.70 2.98
C ASN A 144 -16.55 -13.91 2.00
N LYS A 145 -17.29 -12.86 1.68
CA LYS A 145 -18.40 -12.89 0.73
C LYS A 145 -17.90 -13.03 -0.71
N PHE A 146 -16.89 -12.25 -1.10
CA PHE A 146 -16.47 -12.09 -2.49
C PHE A 146 -15.24 -12.90 -2.90
N LEU A 147 -14.48 -13.49 -1.94
CA LEU A 147 -13.34 -14.35 -2.26
C LEU A 147 -13.60 -15.82 -1.93
N ASP A 148 -13.16 -16.69 -2.82
CA ASP A 148 -12.95 -18.12 -2.56
C ASP A 148 -11.44 -18.38 -2.58
N ILE A 149 -10.85 -18.61 -1.41
CA ILE A 149 -9.42 -18.83 -1.25
C ILE A 149 -9.18 -20.30 -0.95
N ARG A 150 -8.46 -20.99 -1.84
CA ARG A 150 -8.20 -22.44 -1.77
C ARG A 150 -6.74 -22.72 -1.43
N GLU A 151 -6.27 -22.10 -0.35
CA GLU A 151 -4.92 -22.30 0.16
C GLU A 151 -4.90 -23.25 1.35
N GLU A 152 -3.78 -23.95 1.53
CA GLU A 152 -3.55 -24.65 2.77
C GLU A 152 -3.36 -23.65 3.90
N LEU A 153 -4.15 -23.83 4.98
CA LEU A 153 -4.12 -22.93 6.12
C LEU A 153 -2.81 -23.09 6.90
N PRO A 154 -2.09 -22.02 7.19
CA PRO A 154 -0.82 -22.10 7.87
C PRO A 154 -0.98 -22.56 9.34
N GLU A 155 0.00 -23.30 9.81
CA GLU A 155 0.11 -23.68 11.20
C GLU A 155 0.73 -22.55 12.04
N TYR A 156 0.33 -22.46 13.27
CA TYR A 156 0.93 -21.59 14.26
C TYR A 156 1.16 -22.33 15.58
N GLU A 157 2.17 -21.91 16.31
CA GLU A 157 2.46 -22.45 17.61
C GLU A 157 1.73 -21.65 18.70
N THR A 158 1.00 -22.36 19.56
CA THR A 158 0.33 -21.75 20.72
C THR A 158 1.35 -21.41 21.81
N LYS A 159 0.97 -20.59 22.78
CA LYS A 159 1.81 -20.29 23.96
C LYS A 159 2.24 -21.53 24.75
N THR A 160 1.55 -22.64 24.56
CA THR A 160 1.84 -23.94 25.22
C THR A 160 2.64 -24.89 24.35
N GLY A 161 3.21 -24.40 23.21
CA GLY A 161 4.02 -25.20 22.29
C GLY A 161 3.22 -26.13 21.36
N ARG A 162 1.89 -26.10 21.40
CA ARG A 162 1.07 -26.94 20.51
C ARG A 162 0.90 -26.29 19.13
N LYS A 163 1.10 -27.07 18.08
CA LYS A 163 0.80 -26.63 16.70
C LYS A 163 -0.71 -26.71 16.46
N LYS A 164 -1.26 -25.66 15.88
CA LYS A 164 -2.65 -25.57 15.41
C LYS A 164 -2.69 -24.95 14.03
N LYS A 165 -3.64 -25.35 13.19
CA LYS A 165 -3.92 -24.67 11.93
C LYS A 165 -4.76 -23.41 12.17
N ARG A 166 -4.59 -22.41 11.31
CA ARG A 166 -5.48 -21.24 11.27
C ARG A 166 -6.88 -21.67 10.86
N ASP A 167 -7.88 -20.94 11.31
CA ASP A 167 -9.30 -21.25 11.00
C ASP A 167 -9.75 -20.56 9.70
N SER A 168 -8.97 -19.62 9.16
CA SER A 168 -9.29 -18.84 7.97
C SER A 168 -8.02 -18.54 7.18
N ALA A 169 -8.16 -18.42 5.85
CA ALA A 169 -7.12 -17.90 4.96
C ALA A 169 -6.97 -16.37 5.05
N ILE A 170 -7.99 -15.69 5.59
CA ILE A 170 -7.94 -14.25 5.87
C ILE A 170 -7.46 -14.07 7.31
N GLY A 171 -6.34 -13.37 7.48
CA GLY A 171 -5.77 -13.06 8.79
C GLY A 171 -6.09 -11.65 9.26
N ILE A 172 -5.92 -11.40 10.54
CA ILE A 172 -6.16 -10.09 11.16
C ILE A 172 -5.01 -9.73 12.11
N LEU A 173 -4.54 -8.48 12.00
CA LEU A 173 -3.69 -7.83 12.99
C LEU A 173 -4.41 -6.62 13.58
N HIS A 174 -4.90 -6.75 14.81
CA HIS A 174 -5.60 -5.68 15.52
C HIS A 174 -5.33 -5.75 17.02
N GLY A 175 -4.72 -4.73 17.60
CA GLY A 175 -4.34 -4.70 19.00
C GLY A 175 -3.44 -5.88 19.37
N SER A 176 -3.87 -6.71 20.31
CA SER A 176 -3.16 -7.95 20.72
C SER A 176 -3.51 -9.17 19.86
N LYS A 177 -4.54 -9.07 19.00
CA LYS A 177 -4.95 -10.17 18.12
C LYS A 177 -4.06 -10.19 16.88
N ASN A 178 -3.28 -11.26 16.74
CA ASN A 178 -2.46 -11.51 15.57
C ASN A 178 -2.77 -12.90 15.02
N THR A 179 -3.54 -12.94 13.93
CA THR A 179 -3.91 -14.17 13.23
C THR A 179 -3.41 -14.16 11.78
N LEU A 180 -2.39 -13.34 11.47
CA LEU A 180 -1.84 -13.23 10.12
C LEU A 180 -1.53 -14.61 9.53
N THR A 181 -1.83 -14.76 8.25
CA THR A 181 -1.70 -16.01 7.48
C THR A 181 -0.62 -15.91 6.41
N GLY A 182 -0.29 -14.69 5.97
CA GLY A 182 0.54 -14.47 4.80
C GLY A 182 -0.16 -14.80 3.48
N ILE A 183 -1.50 -14.93 3.49
CA ILE A 183 -2.35 -15.19 2.31
C ILE A 183 -3.08 -13.91 1.94
N VAL A 184 -4.15 -13.59 2.66
CA VAL A 184 -4.82 -12.29 2.59
C VAL A 184 -4.97 -11.79 4.03
N ASP A 185 -4.34 -10.70 4.35
CA ASP A 185 -4.26 -10.23 5.72
C ASP A 185 -4.75 -8.79 5.84
N ILE A 186 -5.52 -8.53 6.88
CA ILE A 186 -6.02 -7.20 7.22
C ILE A 186 -5.27 -6.71 8.46
N ALA A 187 -4.59 -5.58 8.37
CA ALA A 187 -3.86 -5.00 9.46
C ALA A 187 -4.32 -3.57 9.77
N MET A 188 -4.57 -3.31 11.03
CA MET A 188 -4.72 -1.94 11.50
C MET A 188 -3.35 -1.30 11.63
N VAL A 189 -3.15 -0.17 10.93
CA VAL A 189 -1.87 0.56 10.90
C VAL A 189 -1.37 0.88 12.31
N GLY A 190 -2.25 1.33 13.21
CA GLY A 190 -1.90 1.59 14.60
C GLY A 190 -1.45 0.35 15.39
N SER A 191 -1.83 -0.87 14.93
CA SER A 191 -1.40 -2.12 15.58
C SER A 191 -0.04 -2.63 15.07
N MET A 192 0.41 -2.11 13.94
CA MET A 192 1.74 -2.39 13.40
C MET A 192 2.85 -1.62 14.13
N TYR A 193 2.47 -0.58 14.88
CA TYR A 193 3.40 0.23 15.65
C TYR A 193 3.15 0.01 17.15
N SER A 194 4.11 -0.57 17.86
CA SER A 194 4.01 -0.83 19.28
C SER A 194 5.32 -0.51 20.00
N LYS A 195 5.22 0.18 21.14
CA LYS A 195 6.38 0.54 21.99
C LYS A 195 7.51 1.27 21.26
N GLY A 196 7.16 2.18 20.36
CA GLY A 196 8.14 2.96 19.60
C GLY A 196 8.85 2.19 18.48
N LYS A 197 8.39 0.99 18.15
CA LYS A 197 8.96 0.15 17.08
C LYS A 197 7.86 -0.44 16.22
N PHE A 198 8.15 -0.57 14.93
CA PHE A 198 7.28 -1.33 14.03
C PHE A 198 7.40 -2.82 14.31
N GLN A 199 6.25 -3.48 14.31
CA GLN A 199 6.24 -4.94 14.32
C GLN A 199 6.69 -5.42 12.93
N ASN A 200 7.78 -6.16 12.90
CA ASN A 200 8.25 -6.78 11.67
C ASN A 200 7.20 -7.82 11.22
N LEU A 201 6.61 -7.59 10.06
CA LEU A 201 5.70 -8.56 9.47
C LEU A 201 6.53 -9.79 9.07
N LYS A 202 6.11 -10.95 9.55
CA LYS A 202 6.79 -12.23 9.23
C LYS A 202 6.64 -12.64 7.75
N HIS A 203 5.79 -11.94 7.01
CA HIS A 203 5.44 -12.25 5.63
C HIS A 203 5.72 -11.04 4.74
N SER A 204 6.32 -11.27 3.59
CA SER A 204 6.35 -10.33 2.47
C SER A 204 5.06 -10.48 1.65
N TYR A 205 4.55 -9.39 1.11
CA TYR A 205 3.31 -9.39 0.32
C TYR A 205 3.57 -8.84 -1.07
N GLY A 206 2.99 -9.50 -2.08
CA GLY A 206 3.07 -9.05 -3.46
C GLY A 206 2.11 -7.92 -3.81
N MET A 207 1.08 -7.70 -2.98
CA MET A 207 0.16 -6.58 -3.14
C MET A 207 -0.16 -5.96 -1.78
N VAL A 208 -0.23 -4.63 -1.75
CA VAL A 208 -0.67 -3.86 -0.58
C VAL A 208 -1.83 -2.97 -1.00
N ILE A 209 -2.92 -3.04 -0.26
CA ILE A 209 -4.10 -2.19 -0.42
C ILE A 209 -4.16 -1.25 0.78
N VAL A 210 -4.28 0.04 0.53
CA VAL A 210 -4.46 1.06 1.58
C VAL A 210 -5.85 1.66 1.43
N ASP A 211 -6.72 1.37 2.37
CA ASP A 211 -8.03 2.02 2.42
C ASP A 211 -7.91 3.41 3.08
N GLU A 212 -8.73 4.36 2.64
CA GLU A 212 -8.66 5.77 3.05
C GLU A 212 -7.23 6.35 2.87
N CYS A 213 -6.66 6.15 1.68
CA CYS A 213 -5.26 6.47 1.36
C CYS A 213 -4.90 7.97 1.52
N HIS A 214 -5.86 8.87 1.69
CA HIS A 214 -5.61 10.27 2.02
C HIS A 214 -4.88 10.44 3.38
N HIS A 215 -4.94 9.43 4.24
CA HIS A 215 -4.13 9.37 5.47
C HIS A 215 -2.72 8.80 5.26
N ALA A 216 -2.42 8.28 4.09
CA ALA A 216 -1.12 7.63 3.80
C ALA A 216 0.08 8.58 3.90
N ALA A 217 -0.14 9.90 3.84
CA ALA A 217 0.88 10.91 4.06
C ALA A 217 1.33 11.04 5.53
N SER A 218 0.64 10.41 6.50
CA SER A 218 1.07 10.44 7.88
C SER A 218 2.36 9.63 8.09
N HIS A 219 3.20 10.04 9.03
CA HIS A 219 4.49 9.40 9.32
C HIS A 219 4.37 7.89 9.54
N ILE A 220 3.36 7.45 10.29
CA ILE A 220 3.13 6.03 10.59
C ILE A 220 2.83 5.22 9.32
N TYR A 221 2.00 5.74 8.43
CA TYR A 221 1.71 5.07 7.16
C TYR A 221 2.94 5.00 6.25
N MET A 222 3.68 6.09 6.16
CA MET A 222 4.91 6.12 5.36
C MET A 222 5.93 5.08 5.84
N GLU A 223 6.09 4.96 7.14
CA GLU A 223 6.96 3.94 7.75
C GLU A 223 6.44 2.51 7.49
N VAL A 224 5.13 2.27 7.67
CA VAL A 224 4.51 0.96 7.40
C VAL A 224 4.64 0.59 5.92
N LEU A 225 4.39 1.53 5.02
CA LEU A 225 4.54 1.29 3.59
C LEU A 225 6.01 1.04 3.22
N GLN A 226 6.95 1.75 3.84
CA GLN A 226 8.36 1.47 3.68
C GLN A 226 8.71 0.06 4.14
N LEU A 227 8.21 -0.40 5.29
CA LEU A 227 8.47 -1.74 5.82
C LEU A 227 7.77 -2.86 5.06
N SER A 228 6.56 -2.63 4.57
CA SER A 228 5.81 -3.63 3.80
C SER A 228 6.24 -3.73 2.34
N LEU A 229 6.95 -2.72 1.86
CA LEU A 229 7.45 -2.60 0.49
C LEU A 229 8.98 -2.54 0.45
N ILE A 230 9.63 -2.77 1.59
CA ILE A 230 11.09 -2.70 1.76
C ILE A 230 11.76 -3.94 1.19
N HIS A 231 11.61 -4.14 0.03
CA HIS A 231 12.72 -4.59 -0.80
C HIS A 231 12.53 -3.89 -2.14
N ILE A 232 12.37 -2.57 -2.03
CA ILE A 232 12.42 -1.67 -3.16
C ILE A 232 13.81 -1.07 -3.19
#